data_1cfefc0fd2bbbb6281ce6e35682f1d4e
#
_entry.id   1cfefc0fd2bbbb6281ce6e35682f1d4e
#
_cell.length_a   1.000
_cell.length_b   1.000
_cell.length_c   1.000
_cell.angle_alpha   90.00
_cell.angle_beta   90.00
_cell.angle_gamma   90.00
#
_symmetry.space_group_name_H-M   'P 1'
#
loop_
_entity.id
_entity.type
_entity.pdbx_description
1 polymer ?
#
loop_
_entity_poly.entity_id
_entity_poly.type
_entity_poly.pdbx_seq_one_letter_code
_entity_poly.pdbx_strand_id
1 'polypeptide(L)'
;DKSATRGLLEELGLPSPGFAKIPTTGFAPELISHLHFPLVTKPLDKYGSRGIYVVHNLEELKQAITETASFTDLPEILVEEYNDGYEFNMMTWVHKGNVHVISIADREKTDIGPGEIPISTRNVYPSCLYEQVVSPAADLLQRYADRTGQKEGALSMQFFWKPESGIQ
;
A
#
# COMPACT_ATOMS: atom_id res chain seq x y z
N ASP A 1 -0.78 -6.77 10.15
CA ASP A 1 -0.56 -5.36 10.53
C ASP A 1 0.16 -4.66 9.37
N LYS A 2 -0.40 -3.53 8.91
CA LYS A 2 0.11 -2.76 7.75
C LYS A 2 1.55 -2.29 7.95
N SER A 3 1.91 -1.87 9.15
CA SER A 3 3.26 -1.38 9.42
C SER A 3 4.31 -2.51 9.42
N ALA A 4 3.95 -3.70 9.88
CA ALA A 4 4.83 -4.86 9.82
C ALA A 4 5.14 -5.26 8.36
N THR A 5 4.14 -5.21 7.48
CA THR A 5 4.34 -5.43 6.04
C THR A 5 5.28 -4.38 5.45
N ARG A 6 5.08 -3.09 5.78
CA ARG A 6 5.97 -2.00 5.30
C ARG A 6 7.41 -2.19 5.78
N GLY A 7 7.61 -2.47 7.06
CA GLY A 7 8.95 -2.73 7.60
C GLY A 7 9.64 -3.92 6.93
N LEU A 8 8.89 -4.98 6.64
CA LEU A 8 9.44 -6.14 5.92
C LEU A 8 9.82 -5.80 4.47
N LEU A 9 9.00 -5.02 3.76
CA LEU A 9 9.34 -4.58 2.40
C LEU A 9 10.62 -3.72 2.39
N GLU A 10 10.76 -2.81 3.37
CA GLU A 10 11.95 -2.00 3.54
C GLU A 10 13.20 -2.84 3.84
N GLU A 11 13.12 -3.78 4.80
CA GLU A 11 14.22 -4.73 5.10
C GLU A 11 14.66 -5.53 3.87
N LEU A 12 13.73 -5.89 3.00
CA LEU A 12 14.00 -6.63 1.77
C LEU A 12 14.53 -5.75 0.63
N GLY A 13 14.55 -4.42 0.81
CA GLY A 13 14.82 -3.47 -0.26
C GLY A 13 13.81 -3.61 -1.41
N LEU A 14 12.57 -3.97 -1.07
CA LEU A 14 11.48 -4.03 -2.03
C LEU A 14 10.83 -2.65 -2.19
N PRO A 15 10.32 -2.33 -3.38
CA PRO A 15 9.64 -1.07 -3.60
C PRO A 15 8.48 -0.89 -2.61
N SER A 16 8.43 0.26 -1.99
CA SER A 16 7.37 0.64 -1.05
C SER A 16 7.31 2.16 -0.97
N PRO A 17 6.12 2.77 -0.86
CA PRO A 17 6.03 4.19 -0.55
C PRO A 17 6.78 4.52 0.74
N GLY A 18 7.37 5.72 0.81
CA GLY A 18 7.89 6.26 2.06
C GLY A 18 6.79 6.25 3.12
N PHE A 19 7.11 5.89 4.37
CA PHE A 19 6.13 5.82 5.44
C PHE A 19 6.69 6.21 6.80
N ALA A 20 5.80 6.58 7.71
CA ALA A 20 6.09 6.79 9.12
C ALA A 20 4.93 6.27 9.98
N LYS A 21 5.24 5.72 11.15
CA LYS A 21 4.26 5.56 12.22
C LYS A 21 4.29 6.81 13.08
N ILE A 22 3.14 7.40 13.28
CA ILE A 22 3.03 8.62 14.07
C ILE A 22 2.03 8.41 15.22
N PRO A 23 2.30 9.01 16.38
CA PRO A 23 1.38 8.91 17.52
C PRO A 23 0.06 9.61 17.20
N THR A 24 -1.04 9.06 17.74
CA THR A 24 -2.37 9.66 17.65
C THR A 24 -2.50 10.98 18.44
N THR A 25 -1.56 11.23 19.34
CA THR A 25 -1.46 12.46 20.13
C THR A 25 -0.01 12.92 20.18
N GLY A 26 0.21 14.24 20.21
CA GLY A 26 1.57 14.79 20.34
C GLY A 26 2.41 14.67 19.07
N PHE A 27 1.79 14.80 17.89
CA PHE A 27 2.47 14.77 16.60
C PHE A 27 3.57 15.84 16.51
N ALA A 28 4.76 15.43 16.10
CA ALA A 28 5.89 16.29 15.81
C ALA A 28 6.25 16.22 14.31
N PRO A 29 6.37 17.36 13.59
CA PRO A 29 6.63 17.37 12.14
C PRO A 29 7.93 16.67 11.72
N GLU A 30 8.89 16.56 12.61
CA GLU A 30 10.17 15.89 12.38
C GLU A 30 9.98 14.40 12.04
N LEU A 31 8.91 13.77 12.53
CA LEU A 31 8.59 12.36 12.28
C LEU A 31 8.32 12.06 10.79
N ILE A 32 7.93 13.06 10.02
CA ILE A 32 7.63 12.94 8.59
C ILE A 32 8.60 13.72 7.70
N SER A 33 9.72 14.20 8.25
CA SER A 33 10.68 15.05 7.50
C SER A 33 11.29 14.40 6.26
N HIS A 34 11.24 13.08 6.19
CA HIS A 34 11.72 12.26 5.07
C HIS A 34 10.61 11.93 4.04
N LEU A 35 9.37 12.36 4.28
CA LEU A 35 8.22 12.09 3.40
C LEU A 35 7.87 13.33 2.56
N HIS A 36 7.30 13.09 1.38
CA HIS A 36 6.89 14.10 0.43
C HIS A 36 5.36 14.12 0.26
N PHE A 37 4.77 15.31 0.28
CA PHE A 37 3.35 15.47 -0.01
C PHE A 37 3.04 15.19 -1.51
N PRO A 38 1.83 14.69 -1.83
CA PRO A 38 0.72 14.38 -0.92
C PRO A 38 0.97 13.13 -0.08
N LEU A 39 0.41 13.11 1.14
CA LEU A 39 0.50 12.00 2.08
C LEU A 39 -0.88 11.35 2.30
N VAL A 40 -0.88 10.12 2.79
CA VAL A 40 -2.10 9.38 3.17
C VAL A 40 -2.00 8.96 4.63
N THR A 41 -2.99 9.30 5.44
CA THR A 41 -3.14 8.78 6.79
C THR A 41 -4.02 7.53 6.80
N LYS A 42 -3.68 6.53 7.61
CA LYS A 42 -4.41 5.25 7.69
C LYS A 42 -4.41 4.67 9.11
N PRO A 43 -5.54 4.18 9.62
CA PRO A 43 -5.52 3.34 10.82
C PRO A 43 -4.76 2.03 10.54
N LEU A 44 -3.99 1.56 11.52
CA LEU A 44 -3.20 0.32 11.37
C LEU A 44 -4.07 -0.94 11.34
N ASP A 45 -5.22 -0.91 12.02
CA ASP A 45 -6.09 -2.05 12.30
C ASP A 45 -7.42 -2.07 11.52
N LYS A 46 -7.70 -1.09 10.66
CA LYS A 46 -8.95 -1.01 9.91
C LYS A 46 -8.78 -1.40 8.43
N TYR A 47 -9.87 -1.86 7.83
CA TYR A 47 -9.98 -2.26 6.43
C TYR A 47 -11.11 -1.48 5.74
N GLY A 48 -11.15 -1.52 4.42
CA GLY A 48 -12.24 -0.93 3.63
C GLY A 48 -12.22 0.60 3.59
N SER A 49 -11.06 1.20 3.48
CA SER A 49 -10.86 2.66 3.33
C SER A 49 -11.43 3.53 4.44
N ARG A 50 -11.72 2.96 5.62
CA ARG A 50 -12.22 3.72 6.76
C ARG A 50 -11.09 4.48 7.46
N GLY A 51 -11.32 5.78 7.69
CA GLY A 51 -10.36 6.65 8.37
C GLY A 51 -9.09 6.91 7.57
N ILE A 52 -9.18 6.85 6.24
CA ILE A 52 -8.08 7.15 5.33
C ILE A 52 -8.32 8.54 4.73
N TYR A 53 -7.28 9.37 4.73
CA TYR A 53 -7.35 10.74 4.19
C TYR A 53 -6.11 11.03 3.36
N VAL A 54 -6.29 11.67 2.20
CA VAL A 54 -5.20 12.24 1.40
C VAL A 54 -5.02 13.69 1.80
N VAL A 55 -3.77 14.09 2.05
CA VAL A 55 -3.42 15.43 2.54
C VAL A 55 -2.28 16.02 1.73
N HIS A 56 -2.34 17.31 1.47
CA HIS A 56 -1.42 18.01 0.58
C HIS A 56 -0.45 18.96 1.31
N ASN A 57 -0.67 19.17 2.59
CA ASN A 57 0.15 20.06 3.41
C ASN A 57 0.08 19.69 4.90
N LEU A 58 0.91 20.33 5.70
CA LEU A 58 1.04 20.03 7.13
C LEU A 58 -0.23 20.34 7.94
N GLU A 59 -0.99 21.36 7.58
CA GLU A 59 -2.21 21.72 8.30
C GLU A 59 -3.31 20.68 8.07
N GLU A 60 -3.49 20.24 6.82
CA GLU A 60 -4.40 19.12 6.49
C GLU A 60 -3.96 17.84 7.21
N LEU A 61 -2.65 17.58 7.27
CA LEU A 61 -2.13 16.40 7.97
C LEU A 61 -2.48 16.41 9.46
N LYS A 62 -2.32 17.54 10.16
CA LYS A 62 -2.69 17.65 11.59
C LYS A 62 -4.16 17.34 11.83
N GLN A 63 -5.05 17.85 10.97
CA GLN A 63 -6.46 17.54 11.02
C GLN A 63 -6.72 16.05 10.76
N ALA A 64 -6.15 15.51 9.68
CA ALA A 64 -6.32 14.12 9.30
C ALA A 64 -5.82 13.13 10.35
N ILE A 65 -4.74 13.46 11.08
CA ILE A 65 -4.27 12.65 12.22
C ILE A 65 -5.38 12.49 13.26
N THR A 66 -6.03 13.59 13.64
CA THR A 66 -7.11 13.58 14.63
C THR A 66 -8.31 12.77 14.13
N GLU A 67 -8.67 12.95 12.86
CA GLU A 67 -9.79 12.23 12.24
C GLU A 67 -9.48 10.73 12.12
N THR A 68 -8.29 10.36 11.62
CA THR A 68 -7.83 8.97 11.49
C THR A 68 -7.78 8.29 12.87
N ALA A 69 -7.30 8.99 13.89
CA ALA A 69 -7.22 8.48 15.26
C ALA A 69 -8.61 8.11 15.82
N SER A 70 -9.68 8.79 15.41
CA SER A 70 -11.05 8.46 15.86
C SER A 70 -11.54 7.09 15.38
N PHE A 71 -10.88 6.49 14.41
CA PHE A 71 -11.21 5.16 13.86
C PHE A 71 -10.43 4.01 14.52
N THR A 72 -9.51 4.27 15.44
CA THR A 72 -8.67 3.23 16.04
C THR A 72 -8.44 3.48 17.52
N ASP A 73 -8.29 2.39 18.28
CA ASP A 73 -7.87 2.45 19.69
C ASP A 73 -6.34 2.29 19.84
N LEU A 74 -5.63 2.14 18.74
CA LEU A 74 -4.16 2.02 18.76
C LEU A 74 -3.52 3.39 19.01
N PRO A 75 -2.37 3.44 19.70
CA PRO A 75 -1.68 4.69 20.01
C PRO A 75 -0.99 5.32 18.81
N GLU A 76 -0.94 4.63 17.68
CA GLU A 76 -0.26 5.05 16.45
C GLU A 76 -1.13 4.84 15.22
N ILE A 77 -0.90 5.67 14.21
CA ILE A 77 -1.43 5.55 12.85
C ILE A 77 -0.29 5.48 11.84
N LEU A 78 -0.59 5.04 10.63
CA LEU A 78 0.35 5.03 9.51
C LEU A 78 0.17 6.29 8.66
N VAL A 79 1.26 6.92 8.31
CA VAL A 79 1.34 7.97 7.28
C VAL A 79 2.24 7.47 6.17
N GLU A 80 1.79 7.56 4.92
CA GLU A 80 2.53 7.10 3.76
C GLU A 80 2.52 8.17 2.67
N GLU A 81 3.52 8.18 1.80
CA GLU A 81 3.45 8.93 0.55
C GLU A 81 2.31 8.41 -0.32
N TYR A 82 1.53 9.33 -0.89
CA TYR A 82 0.42 8.96 -1.78
C TYR A 82 0.97 8.44 -3.10
N ASN A 83 0.54 7.25 -3.49
CA ASN A 83 0.90 6.67 -4.78
C ASN A 83 -0.28 6.80 -5.75
N ASP A 84 -0.10 7.57 -6.82
CA ASP A 84 -1.06 7.80 -7.90
C ASP A 84 -0.84 6.87 -9.10
N GLY A 85 0.02 5.86 -8.96
CA GLY A 85 0.29 4.88 -9.99
C GLY A 85 -0.93 4.03 -10.35
N TYR A 86 -0.83 3.36 -11.50
CA TYR A 86 -1.85 2.41 -11.93
C TYR A 86 -1.89 1.21 -10.98
N GLU A 87 -3.03 0.97 -10.36
CA GLU A 87 -3.18 -0.05 -9.32
C GLU A 87 -3.61 -1.39 -9.91
N PHE A 88 -2.86 -2.43 -9.56
CA PHE A 88 -3.21 -3.81 -9.92
C PHE A 88 -3.03 -4.76 -8.74
N ASN A 89 -3.70 -5.90 -8.81
CA ASN A 89 -3.59 -6.97 -7.83
C ASN A 89 -3.06 -8.23 -8.50
N MET A 90 -2.03 -8.86 -7.91
CA MET A 90 -1.53 -10.16 -8.35
C MET A 90 -1.96 -11.22 -7.33
N MET A 91 -2.61 -12.26 -7.82
CA MET A 91 -2.93 -13.46 -7.06
C MET A 91 -1.99 -14.59 -7.45
N THR A 92 -1.39 -15.20 -6.45
CA THR A 92 -0.45 -16.31 -6.63
C THR A 92 -0.77 -17.45 -5.67
N TRP A 93 -0.23 -18.60 -5.98
CA TRP A 93 -0.16 -19.74 -5.08
C TRP A 93 1.30 -20.11 -4.84
N VAL A 94 1.68 -20.26 -3.59
CA VAL A 94 3.00 -20.77 -3.23
C VAL A 94 2.88 -22.30 -3.08
N HIS A 95 3.70 -23.05 -3.83
CA HIS A 95 3.80 -24.48 -3.73
C HIS A 95 5.27 -24.90 -3.57
N LYS A 96 5.58 -25.59 -2.49
CA LYS A 96 6.95 -26.00 -2.11
C LYS A 96 7.95 -24.83 -2.12
N GLY A 97 7.46 -23.64 -1.73
CA GLY A 97 8.24 -22.41 -1.68
C GLY A 97 8.35 -21.66 -3.01
N ASN A 98 7.81 -22.17 -4.11
CA ASN A 98 7.80 -21.50 -5.41
C ASN A 98 6.49 -20.75 -5.62
N VAL A 99 6.58 -19.52 -6.10
CA VAL A 99 5.44 -18.66 -6.41
C VAL A 99 4.93 -18.97 -7.81
N HIS A 100 3.64 -19.29 -7.91
CA HIS A 100 2.93 -19.54 -9.18
C HIS A 100 1.87 -18.47 -9.38
N VAL A 101 1.98 -17.69 -10.45
CA VAL A 101 1.00 -16.64 -10.78
C VAL A 101 -0.30 -17.30 -11.24
N ILE A 102 -1.41 -16.94 -10.59
CA ILE A 102 -2.75 -17.37 -10.96
C ILE A 102 -3.40 -16.33 -11.87
N SER A 103 -3.37 -15.05 -11.44
CA SER A 103 -4.00 -13.97 -12.19
C SER A 103 -3.45 -12.62 -11.79
N ILE A 104 -3.56 -11.67 -12.73
CA ILE A 104 -3.31 -10.25 -12.51
C ILE A 104 -4.56 -9.49 -12.95
N ALA A 105 -5.05 -8.60 -12.10
CA ALA A 105 -6.22 -7.79 -12.36
C ALA A 105 -5.93 -6.31 -12.19
N ASP A 106 -6.49 -5.51 -13.07
CA ASP A 106 -6.59 -4.06 -12.88
C ASP A 106 -7.62 -3.77 -11.78
N ARG A 107 -7.33 -2.80 -10.94
CA ARG A 107 -8.26 -2.32 -9.92
C ARG A 107 -8.91 -1.04 -10.42
N GLU A 108 -10.09 -1.19 -11.04
CA GLU A 108 -10.87 -0.02 -11.40
C GLU A 108 -11.41 0.68 -10.16
N LYS A 109 -11.30 2.00 -10.18
CA LYS A 109 -11.69 2.87 -9.06
C LYS A 109 -12.84 3.77 -9.47
N THR A 110 -13.57 4.26 -8.47
CA THR A 110 -14.56 5.32 -8.68
C THR A 110 -13.89 6.58 -9.18
N ASP A 111 -14.56 7.30 -10.08
CA ASP A 111 -14.29 8.72 -10.28
C ASP A 111 -14.69 9.46 -9.00
N ILE A 112 -13.77 10.26 -8.50
CA ILE A 112 -13.94 10.97 -7.22
C ILE A 112 -13.73 12.46 -7.40
N GLY A 113 -14.38 13.21 -6.52
CA GLY A 113 -14.15 14.64 -6.39
C GLY A 113 -12.79 14.96 -5.73
N PRO A 114 -12.38 16.25 -5.77
CA PRO A 114 -11.16 16.68 -5.10
C PRO A 114 -11.19 16.33 -3.60
N GLY A 115 -10.12 15.70 -3.12
CA GLY A 115 -9.96 15.33 -1.69
C GLY A 115 -10.61 14.02 -1.26
N GLU A 116 -11.33 13.34 -2.15
CA GLU A 116 -11.87 12.01 -1.88
C GLU A 116 -10.84 10.91 -2.20
N ILE A 117 -11.02 9.73 -1.61
CA ILE A 117 -10.17 8.56 -1.88
C ILE A 117 -10.87 7.63 -2.86
N PRO A 118 -10.22 7.27 -3.98
CA PRO A 118 -10.79 6.33 -4.92
C PRO A 118 -11.05 4.97 -4.25
N ILE A 119 -12.26 4.46 -4.40
CA ILE A 119 -12.64 3.13 -3.93
C ILE A 119 -12.61 2.18 -5.13
N SER A 120 -11.92 1.04 -4.99
CA SER A 120 -11.96 0.00 -6.01
C SER A 120 -13.37 -0.57 -6.12
N THR A 121 -13.92 -0.50 -7.33
CA THR A 121 -15.28 -0.97 -7.65
C THR A 121 -15.29 -2.37 -8.22
N ARG A 122 -14.26 -2.73 -8.98
CA ARG A 122 -14.10 -4.05 -9.58
C ARG A 122 -12.66 -4.37 -9.94
N ASN A 123 -12.39 -5.67 -10.09
CA ASN A 123 -11.17 -6.18 -10.69
C ASN A 123 -11.44 -6.59 -12.14
N VAL A 124 -10.62 -6.13 -13.07
CA VAL A 124 -10.73 -6.44 -14.49
C VAL A 124 -9.60 -7.40 -14.89
N TYR A 125 -9.98 -8.51 -15.50
CA TYR A 125 -9.07 -9.59 -15.92
C TYR A 125 -9.12 -9.80 -17.43
N PRO A 126 -7.96 -10.08 -18.07
CA PRO A 126 -6.62 -9.93 -17.55
C PRO A 126 -6.27 -8.46 -17.38
N SER A 127 -5.24 -8.16 -16.58
CA SER A 127 -4.71 -6.79 -16.47
C SER A 127 -4.20 -6.30 -17.83
N CYS A 128 -4.46 -5.04 -18.17
CA CYS A 128 -3.88 -4.41 -19.35
C CYS A 128 -2.35 -4.22 -19.24
N LEU A 129 -1.80 -4.29 -18.02
CA LEU A 129 -0.37 -4.22 -17.73
C LEU A 129 0.30 -5.60 -17.68
N TYR A 130 -0.40 -6.70 -17.99
CA TYR A 130 0.09 -8.07 -17.75
C TYR A 130 1.52 -8.29 -18.20
N GLU A 131 1.83 -7.98 -19.45
CA GLU A 131 3.17 -8.21 -20.04
C GLU A 131 4.27 -7.37 -19.36
N GLN A 132 3.93 -6.19 -18.89
CA GLN A 132 4.87 -5.28 -18.21
C GLN A 132 5.18 -5.70 -16.79
N VAL A 133 4.19 -6.28 -16.07
CA VAL A 133 4.26 -6.44 -14.62
C VAL A 133 4.38 -7.89 -14.15
N VAL A 134 4.04 -8.89 -14.99
CA VAL A 134 3.99 -10.29 -14.55
C VAL A 134 5.31 -10.78 -13.96
N SER A 135 6.41 -10.59 -14.69
CA SER A 135 7.73 -11.06 -14.25
C SER A 135 8.25 -10.29 -13.03
N PRO A 136 8.34 -8.95 -13.06
CA PRO A 136 8.87 -8.21 -11.91
C PRO A 136 7.99 -8.35 -10.65
N ALA A 137 6.67 -8.42 -10.76
CA ALA A 137 5.80 -8.64 -9.61
C ALA A 137 5.94 -10.06 -9.03
N ALA A 138 6.08 -11.07 -9.89
CA ALA A 138 6.32 -12.45 -9.44
C ALA A 138 7.66 -12.58 -8.69
N ASP A 139 8.72 -11.91 -9.18
CA ASP A 139 10.02 -11.89 -8.50
C ASP A 139 9.95 -11.23 -7.12
N LEU A 140 9.18 -10.14 -6.98
CA LEU A 140 8.95 -9.49 -5.70
C LEU A 140 8.21 -10.43 -4.72
N LEU A 141 7.17 -11.12 -5.20
CA LEU A 141 6.43 -12.09 -4.37
C LEU A 141 7.28 -13.31 -4.01
N GLN A 142 8.18 -13.77 -4.89
CA GLN A 142 9.11 -14.85 -4.57
C GLN A 142 10.06 -14.44 -3.43
N ARG A 143 10.66 -13.25 -3.51
CA ARG A 143 11.52 -12.73 -2.44
C ARG A 143 10.77 -12.59 -1.12
N TYR A 144 9.51 -12.14 -1.17
CA TYR A 144 8.65 -12.05 0.00
C TYR A 144 8.35 -13.44 0.59
N ALA A 145 7.99 -14.42 -0.25
CA ALA A 145 7.73 -15.79 0.18
C ALA A 145 8.97 -16.44 0.81
N ASP A 146 10.15 -16.25 0.20
CA ASP A 146 11.42 -16.77 0.72
C ASP A 146 11.72 -16.19 2.11
N ARG A 147 11.57 -14.88 2.28
CA ARG A 147 11.87 -14.20 3.56
C ARG A 147 10.89 -14.57 4.67
N THR A 148 9.61 -14.75 4.33
CA THR A 148 8.58 -15.15 5.30
C THR A 148 8.57 -16.66 5.59
N GLY A 149 9.31 -17.43 4.79
CA GLY A 149 9.33 -18.89 4.88
C GLY A 149 8.05 -19.56 4.40
N GLN A 150 7.20 -18.84 3.65
CA GLN A 150 5.95 -19.41 3.14
C GLN A 150 6.24 -20.53 2.13
N LYS A 151 5.76 -21.73 2.42
CA LYS A 151 5.96 -22.91 1.55
C LYS A 151 4.72 -23.33 0.80
N GLU A 152 3.54 -23.03 1.33
CA GLU A 152 2.25 -23.43 0.74
C GLU A 152 1.20 -22.34 0.95
N GLY A 153 0.25 -22.26 0.02
CA GLY A 153 -0.97 -21.46 0.16
C GLY A 153 -1.01 -20.20 -0.70
N ALA A 154 -2.13 -19.50 -0.58
CA ALA A 154 -2.36 -18.28 -1.33
C ALA A 154 -1.46 -17.14 -0.86
N LEU A 155 -0.94 -16.39 -1.82
CA LEU A 155 -0.25 -15.13 -1.60
C LEU A 155 -0.81 -14.12 -2.61
N SER A 156 -1.35 -13.01 -2.11
CA SER A 156 -1.89 -11.95 -2.94
C SER A 156 -1.29 -10.62 -2.49
N MET A 157 -0.89 -9.82 -3.45
CA MET A 157 -0.34 -8.49 -3.17
C MET A 157 -0.89 -7.47 -4.16
N GLN A 158 -1.10 -6.28 -3.64
CA GLN A 158 -1.55 -5.11 -4.38
C GLN A 158 -0.33 -4.26 -4.70
N PHE A 159 -0.25 -3.81 -5.93
CA PHE A 159 0.87 -3.05 -6.45
C PHE A 159 0.38 -1.78 -7.13
N PHE A 160 1.28 -0.81 -7.22
CA PHE A 160 1.17 0.33 -8.12
C PHE A 160 2.24 0.24 -9.20
N TRP A 161 1.91 0.71 -10.38
CA TRP A 161 2.85 0.78 -11.50
C TRP A 161 2.86 2.17 -12.12
N LYS A 162 4.05 2.65 -12.42
CA LYS A 162 4.27 3.90 -13.18
C LYS A 162 5.30 3.66 -14.28
N PRO A 163 5.15 4.29 -15.46
CA PRO A 163 6.11 4.13 -16.56
C PRO A 163 7.54 4.49 -16.18
N GLU A 164 7.71 5.53 -15.36
CA GLU A 164 8.99 6.09 -14.96
C GLU A 164 9.70 5.35 -13.82
N SER A 165 8.97 4.67 -12.95
CA SER A 165 9.52 4.02 -11.74
C SER A 165 9.23 2.52 -11.65
N GLY A 166 8.41 1.99 -12.55
CA GLY A 166 8.02 0.58 -12.51
C GLY A 166 7.05 0.23 -11.39
N ILE A 167 7.22 -0.94 -10.80
CA ILE A 167 6.36 -1.46 -9.72
C ILE A 167 6.79 -0.87 -8.38
N GLN A 168 5.78 -0.52 -7.60
CA GLN A 168 5.89 -0.07 -6.21
C GLN A 168 4.89 -0.82 -5.32
#